data_fb1bbdba635053b97649522f7f14f7be
#
_entry.id   fb1bbdba635053b97649522f7f14f7be
#
_cell.length_a   1.000
_cell.length_b   1.000
_cell.length_c   1.000
_cell.angle_alpha   90.00
_cell.angle_beta   90.00
_cell.angle_gamma   90.00
#
_symmetry.space_group_name_H-M   'P 1'
#
loop_
_entity.id
_entity.type
_entity.pdbx_description
1 polymer ?
#
loop_
_entity_poly.entity_id
_entity_poly.type
_entity_poly.pdbx_seq_one_letter_code
_entity_poly.pdbx_strand_id
1 'polypeptide(L)' 'MGTFMIENAELGYTPANLKALRRRYGLTQQNVADITESKLKTAQKWEASPSMSSYANMPHTKWLKLLEYLENIKQLSTQN' A
#
# COMPACT_ATOMS: atom_id res chain seq x y z
N MET A 1 -20.83 -0.29 0.46
CA MET A 1 -20.49 -0.16 0.64
C MET A 1 -19.36 -0.15 1.26
N GLY A 2 -18.66 0.40 1.53
CA GLY A 2 -17.57 0.51 2.20
C GLY A 2 -16.71 -0.56 2.45
N THR A 3 -16.55 -0.97 1.70
CA THR A 3 -15.96 -2.04 1.77
C THR A 3 -14.65 -2.08 2.42
N PHE A 4 -13.79 -1.17 2.40
CA PHE A 4 -12.50 -1.19 3.09
C PHE A 4 -12.61 -0.43 4.40
N MET A 5 -12.08 -1.05 5.46
CA MET A 5 -11.99 -0.41 6.75
C MET A 5 -10.66 0.32 6.90
N ILE A 6 -9.84 0.32 5.87
CA ILE A 6 -8.54 0.99 5.88
C ILE A 6 -8.76 2.46 5.54
N GLU A 7 -8.26 3.33 6.38
CA GLU A 7 -8.39 4.77 6.21
C GLU A 7 -7.80 5.21 4.87
N ASN A 8 -8.52 6.02 4.13
CA ASN A 8 -8.11 6.56 2.84
C ASN A 8 -8.05 5.55 1.70
N ALA A 9 -8.51 4.32 1.94
CA ALA A 9 -8.45 3.30 0.91
C ALA A 9 -9.31 3.65 -0.30
N GLU A 10 -10.45 4.28 -0.07
CA GLU A 10 -11.36 4.62 -1.16
C GLU A 10 -10.81 5.76 -2.02
N LEU A 11 -9.80 6.46 -1.55
CA LEU A 11 -9.19 7.52 -2.33
C LEU A 11 -8.22 7.00 -3.39
N GLY A 12 -7.93 5.70 -3.32
CA GLY A 12 -7.06 5.08 -4.29
C GLY A 12 -5.60 5.33 -4.04
N TYR A 13 -4.79 4.86 -4.95
CA TYR A 13 -3.36 4.98 -4.82
C TYR A 13 -2.88 6.37 -5.23
N THR A 14 -2.05 6.96 -4.37
CA THR A 14 -1.12 8.02 -4.73
C THR A 14 0.16 7.72 -3.97
N PRO A 15 1.31 8.26 -4.39
CA PRO A 15 2.54 8.04 -3.63
C PRO A 15 2.39 8.44 -2.17
N ALA A 16 1.72 9.55 -1.89
CA ALA A 16 1.52 10.01 -0.51
C ALA A 16 0.61 9.08 0.26
N ASN A 17 -0.47 8.60 -0.37
CA ASN A 17 -1.38 7.67 0.30
C ASN A 17 -0.71 6.34 0.61
N LEU A 18 0.08 5.84 -0.33
CA LEU A 18 0.80 4.59 -0.10
C LEU A 18 1.77 4.74 1.07
N LYS A 19 2.53 5.82 1.08
CA LYS A 19 3.50 6.04 2.14
C LYS A 19 2.83 6.19 3.50
N ALA A 20 1.73 6.94 3.56
CA ALA A 20 0.99 7.14 4.79
C ALA A 20 0.43 5.82 5.30
N LEU A 21 -0.14 5.03 4.41
CA LEU A 21 -0.71 3.75 4.77
C LEU A 21 0.37 2.80 5.28
N ARG A 22 1.49 2.75 4.59
CA ARG A 22 2.61 1.90 4.99
C ARG A 22 3.08 2.26 6.40
N ARG A 23 3.25 3.54 6.66
CA ARG A 23 3.73 4.01 7.96
C ARG A 23 2.73 3.73 9.06
N ARG A 24 1.46 3.91 8.75
CA ARG A 24 0.41 3.67 9.73
C ARG A 24 0.43 2.24 10.25
N TYR A 25 0.73 1.30 9.39
CA TYR A 25 0.76 -0.12 9.77
C TYR A 25 2.16 -0.63 10.08
N GLY A 26 3.12 0.27 10.18
CA GLY A 26 4.48 -0.12 10.57
C GLY A 26 5.19 -0.97 9.55
N LEU A 27 4.86 -0.81 8.30
CA LEU A 27 5.46 -1.60 7.24
C LEU A 27 6.67 -0.90 6.63
N THR A 28 7.64 -1.70 6.21
CA THR A 28 8.76 -1.18 5.43
C THR A 28 8.41 -1.25 3.96
N GLN A 29 9.21 -0.58 3.13
CA GLN A 29 9.04 -0.71 1.68
C GLN A 29 9.27 -2.14 1.21
N GLN A 30 10.17 -2.85 1.88
CA GLN A 30 10.38 -4.27 1.56
C GLN A 30 9.12 -5.08 1.87
N ASN A 31 8.44 -4.77 2.98
CA ASN A 31 7.19 -5.46 3.29
C ASN A 31 6.15 -5.25 2.21
N VAL A 32 6.03 -4.02 1.72
CA VAL A 32 5.08 -3.73 0.64
C VAL A 32 5.45 -4.51 -0.63
N ALA A 33 6.74 -4.56 -0.94
CA ALA A 33 7.20 -5.33 -2.10
C ALA A 33 6.81 -6.79 -1.95
N ASP A 34 7.05 -7.37 -0.78
CA ASP A 34 6.73 -8.78 -0.54
C ASP A 34 5.24 -9.05 -0.63
N ILE A 35 4.43 -8.19 -0.02
CA ILE A 35 2.97 -8.35 -0.03
C ILE A 35 2.43 -8.31 -1.45
N THR A 36 2.95 -7.42 -2.27
CA THR A 36 2.47 -7.26 -3.64
C THR A 36 3.22 -8.15 -4.64
N GLU A 37 4.15 -8.97 -4.13
CA GLU A 37 4.95 -9.84 -5.00
C GLU A 37 5.72 -9.03 -6.04
N SER A 38 6.36 -7.96 -5.55
CA SER A 38 7.12 -7.04 -6.39
C SER A 38 8.52 -6.92 -5.84
N LYS A 39 9.38 -6.23 -6.58
CA LYS A 39 10.73 -5.99 -6.12
C LYS A 39 10.78 -4.73 -5.26
N LEU A 40 11.76 -4.68 -4.34
CA LEU A 40 11.93 -3.51 -3.50
C LEU A 40 12.07 -2.24 -4.32
N LYS A 41 12.87 -2.29 -5.39
CA LYS A 41 13.08 -1.14 -6.23
C LYS A 41 11.76 -0.63 -6.83
N THR A 42 10.87 -1.56 -7.19
CA THR A 42 9.57 -1.20 -7.73
C THR A 42 8.73 -0.50 -6.67
N ALA A 43 8.70 -1.04 -5.45
CA ALA A 43 7.94 -0.43 -4.36
C ALA A 43 8.47 0.98 -4.06
N GLN A 44 9.77 1.17 -4.11
CA GLN A 44 10.36 2.49 -3.90
C GLN A 44 9.90 3.49 -4.96
N LYS A 45 9.78 3.05 -6.20
CA LYS A 45 9.32 3.92 -7.27
C LYS A 45 7.88 4.34 -7.07
N TRP A 46 7.07 3.50 -6.46
CA TRP A 46 5.67 3.83 -6.20
C TRP A 46 5.52 4.95 -5.18
N GLU A 47 6.51 5.16 -4.32
CA GLU A 47 6.48 6.23 -3.32
C GLU A 47 7.24 7.47 -3.77
N ALA A 48 7.88 7.44 -4.93
CA ALA A 48 8.62 8.59 -5.41
C ALA A 48 7.65 9.70 -5.82
N SER A 49 8.13 10.93 -5.78
CA SER A 49 7.31 12.05 -6.22
C SER A 49 6.98 11.91 -7.70
N PRO A 50 5.74 12.19 -8.11
CA PRO A 50 5.38 12.09 -9.53
C PRO A 50 6.21 12.97 -10.45
N SER A 51 6.84 14.01 -9.90
CA SER A 51 7.70 14.88 -10.70
C SER A 51 9.08 14.31 -10.93
N MET A 52 9.42 13.20 -10.29
CA MET A 52 10.75 12.62 -10.43
C MET A 52 10.76 11.55 -11.53
N SER A 53 11.89 11.45 -12.22
CA SER A 53 12.00 10.46 -13.29
C SER A 53 11.95 9.03 -12.76
N SER A 54 12.24 8.83 -11.49
CA SER A 54 12.19 7.49 -10.89
C SER A 54 10.77 7.05 -10.52
N TYR A 55 9.79 7.94 -10.63
CA TYR A 55 8.43 7.61 -10.26
C TYR A 55 7.85 6.54 -11.19
N ALA A 56 7.11 5.62 -10.61
CA ALA A 56 6.33 4.66 -11.36
C ALA A 56 4.97 4.54 -10.70
N ASN A 57 3.92 4.46 -11.52
CA ASN A 57 2.57 4.35 -11.02
C ASN A 57 2.30 2.93 -10.53
N MET A 58 1.71 2.80 -9.36
CA MET A 58 1.38 1.49 -8.81
C MET A 58 0.17 0.92 -9.54
N PRO A 59 0.26 -0.30 -10.08
CA PRO A 59 -0.91 -0.91 -10.71
C PRO A 59 -2.04 -1.08 -9.70
N HIS A 60 -3.26 -0.88 -10.17
CA HIS A 60 -4.41 -0.98 -9.30
C HIS A 60 -4.51 -2.35 -8.63
N THR A 61 -4.16 -3.41 -9.35
CA THR A 61 -4.19 -4.75 -8.79
C THR A 61 -3.24 -4.89 -7.59
N LYS A 62 -2.09 -4.24 -7.66
CA LYS A 62 -1.15 -4.27 -6.54
C LYS A 62 -1.68 -3.47 -5.36
N TRP A 63 -2.31 -2.32 -5.63
CA TRP A 63 -2.92 -1.52 -4.59
C TRP A 63 -3.99 -2.32 -3.86
N LEU A 64 -4.86 -3.01 -4.60
CA LEU A 64 -5.90 -3.85 -4.00
C LEU A 64 -5.29 -4.99 -3.18
N LYS A 65 -4.21 -5.58 -3.66
CA LYS A 65 -3.56 -6.66 -2.96
C LYS A 65 -3.01 -6.20 -1.60
N LEU A 66 -2.44 -5.00 -1.58
CA LEU A 66 -1.96 -4.41 -0.33
C LEU A 66 -3.11 -4.16 0.63
N LEU A 67 -4.20 -3.55 0.13
CA LEU A 67 -5.35 -3.27 0.98
C LEU A 67 -5.95 -4.55 1.56
N GLU A 68 -6.04 -5.58 0.75
CA GLU A 68 -6.59 -6.85 1.21
C GLU A 68 -5.74 -7.44 2.33
N TYR A 69 -4.42 -7.38 2.18
CA TYR A 69 -3.52 -7.85 3.21
C TYR A 69 -3.72 -7.08 4.52
N LEU A 70 -3.84 -5.76 4.43
CA LEU A 70 -4.02 -4.93 5.62
C LEU A 70 -5.36 -5.17 6.28
N GLU A 71 -6.40 -5.42 5.49
CA GLU A 71 -7.70 -5.77 6.04
C GLU A 71 -7.63 -7.06 6.85
N ASN A 72 -6.92 -8.04 6.32
CA ASN A 72 -6.77 -9.31 7.03
C ASN A 72 -6.03 -9.15 8.34
N ILE A 73 -4.97 -8.35 8.35
CA ILE A 73 -4.22 -8.08 9.57
C ILE A 73 -5.12 -7.40 10.60
N LYS A 74 -5.89 -6.41 10.16
CA LYS A 74 -6.75 -5.68 11.05
C LYS A 74 -7.80 -6.57 11.68
N GLN A 75 -8.37 -7.47 10.88
CA GLN A 75 -9.38 -8.40 11.39
C GLN A 75 -8.78 -9.38 12.38
N LEU A 76 -7.59 -9.87 12.10
CA LEU A 76 -6.91 -10.78 13.02
C LEU A 76 -6.62 -10.09 14.35
N SER A 77 -6.23 -8.82 14.31
CA SER A 77 -5.98 -8.07 15.53
C SER A 77 -7.24 -7.90 16.35
N THR A 78 -8.36 -7.65 15.69
CA THR A 78 -9.61 -7.43 16.43
C THR A 78 -10.20 -8.70 16.98
N GLN A 79 -9.86 -9.84 16.45
CA GLN A 79 -10.39 -11.09 16.95
C GLN A 79 -9.75 -11.53 18.25
N ASN A 80 -8.67 -10.92 18.61
CA ASN A 80 -8.04 -11.22 19.87
C ASN A 80 -8.54 -10.33 20.96
#